data_4cf3585cafcd868ebf2bb5e16624997e
#
_entry.id   4cf3585cafcd868ebf2bb5e16624997e
#
_cell.length_a   1.000
_cell.length_b   1.000
_cell.length_c   1.000
_cell.angle_alpha   90.00
_cell.angle_beta   90.00
_cell.angle_gamma   90.00
#
_symmetry.space_group_name_H-M   'P 1'
#
loop_
_entity.id
_entity.type
_entity.pdbx_description
1 polymer ?
#
loop_
_entity_poly.entity_id
_entity_poly.type
_entity_poly.pdbx_seq_one_letter_code
_entity_poly.pdbx_strand_id
1 'polypeptide(L)'
;NEDLSIFEYVFCWLGNTDLLLSIIKLIEDKMNLEHDVGAGVQMILLVEDSIRFYSSILPNLYKFVLQQSQEFATEALNAQLETLRMRGRPKIVLARSYEEAWALYSKYKNNTLGVISDCRFPCEGKTDEMAGYRLLSAIRREDQFVPLIMESAESDKAELAEKCNADFIDKNSKKMYVDLRKYILKRFGFGDFVFRDPDTMEEVARLRNLKDLQDNIFNLPKESLLYHISRNNVSRWLCSRALFPISEFLKHITWHSLQDIDAHRQIIFDAI
;
A
#
# COMPACT_ATOMS: atom_id res chain seq x y z
N ASN A 1 15.99 18.46 27.56
CA ASN A 1 15.53 18.01 26.24
C ASN A 1 16.67 18.30 25.27
N GLU A 2 17.34 17.24 24.82
CA GLU A 2 18.33 17.36 23.77
C GLU A 2 17.60 17.74 22.46
N ASP A 3 18.15 18.68 21.71
CA ASP A 3 17.60 19.05 20.40
C ASP A 3 17.96 17.96 19.39
N LEU A 4 17.00 17.11 19.07
CA LEU A 4 17.13 16.02 18.09
C LEU A 4 16.84 16.47 16.67
N SER A 5 16.53 17.75 16.44
CA SER A 5 16.12 18.28 15.12
C SER A 5 17.25 18.24 14.08
N ILE A 6 18.50 18.14 14.52
CA ILE A 6 19.68 18.00 13.64
C ILE A 6 19.79 16.60 13.01
N PHE A 7 19.13 15.59 13.57
CA PHE A 7 19.14 14.23 13.03
C PHE A 7 17.95 14.01 12.11
N GLU A 8 18.20 13.41 10.98
CA GLU A 8 17.14 13.07 10.05
C GLU A 8 16.16 12.03 10.62
N TYR A 9 16.71 10.98 11.25
CA TYR A 9 15.95 9.97 11.98
C TYR A 9 16.62 9.63 13.31
N VAL A 10 15.81 9.39 14.31
CA VAL A 10 16.22 8.87 15.63
C VAL A 10 15.46 7.59 15.85
N PHE A 11 16.11 6.55 16.36
CA PHE A 11 15.47 5.26 16.60
C PHE A 11 15.63 4.83 18.07
N CYS A 12 14.60 4.16 18.57
CA CYS A 12 14.63 3.56 19.90
C CYS A 12 14.99 2.08 19.78
N TRP A 13 16.09 1.67 20.46
CA TRP A 13 16.47 0.25 20.52
C TRP A 13 15.52 -0.52 21.45
N LEU A 14 14.75 -1.44 20.87
CA LEU A 14 13.73 -2.25 21.56
C LEU A 14 14.15 -3.72 21.69
N GLY A 15 15.45 -4.03 21.55
CA GLY A 15 15.99 -5.40 21.62
C GLY A 15 15.78 -6.22 20.34
N ASN A 16 15.35 -5.60 19.24
CA ASN A 16 15.10 -6.27 17.96
C ASN A 16 16.20 -5.92 16.95
N THR A 17 17.01 -6.90 16.54
CA THR A 17 18.08 -6.73 15.56
C THR A 17 17.58 -6.39 14.16
N ASP A 18 16.33 -6.75 13.81
CA ASP A 18 15.71 -6.40 12.52
C ASP A 18 15.56 -4.87 12.37
N LEU A 19 15.66 -4.11 13.46
CA LEU A 19 15.68 -2.66 13.43
C LEU A 19 16.87 -2.11 12.61
N LEU A 20 18.05 -2.74 12.70
CA LEU A 20 19.22 -2.30 11.93
C LEU A 20 18.98 -2.43 10.42
N LEU A 21 18.39 -3.54 9.99
CA LEU A 21 17.97 -3.73 8.59
C LEU A 21 16.96 -2.66 8.18
N SER A 22 16.00 -2.35 9.05
CA SER A 22 14.96 -1.35 8.78
C SER A 22 15.54 0.06 8.64
N ILE A 23 16.51 0.44 9.45
CA ILE A 23 17.20 1.73 9.36
C ILE A 23 17.90 1.86 8.00
N ILE A 24 18.70 0.83 7.63
CA ILE A 24 19.40 0.82 6.34
C ILE A 24 18.40 0.92 5.19
N LYS A 25 17.33 0.14 5.22
CA LYS A 25 16.33 0.13 4.16
C LYS A 25 15.51 1.40 4.08
N LEU A 26 15.19 2.05 5.20
CA LEU A 26 14.49 3.33 5.21
C LEU A 26 15.33 4.44 4.57
N ILE A 27 16.63 4.48 4.89
CA ILE A 27 17.56 5.45 4.29
C ILE A 27 17.73 5.16 2.79
N GLU A 28 17.93 3.89 2.42
CA GLU A 28 18.04 3.45 1.03
C GLU A 28 16.79 3.81 0.24
N ASP A 29 15.59 3.54 0.78
CA ASP A 29 14.31 3.86 0.16
C ASP A 29 14.14 5.35 -0.06
N LYS A 30 14.49 6.18 0.94
CA LYS A 30 14.43 7.63 0.82
C LYS A 30 15.40 8.16 -0.24
N MET A 31 16.65 7.69 -0.25
CA MET A 31 17.68 8.15 -1.20
C MET A 31 17.35 7.81 -2.65
N ASN A 32 16.69 6.69 -2.89
CA ASN A 32 16.39 6.20 -4.23
C ASN A 32 14.94 6.45 -4.68
N LEU A 33 14.10 7.04 -3.82
CA LEU A 33 12.65 7.14 -4.05
C LEU A 33 12.31 7.77 -5.41
N GLU A 34 12.90 8.89 -5.75
CA GLU A 34 12.61 9.62 -6.98
C GLU A 34 12.97 8.82 -8.24
N HIS A 35 14.13 8.18 -8.23
CA HIS A 35 14.58 7.30 -9.30
C HIS A 35 13.68 6.07 -9.45
N ASP A 36 13.38 5.41 -8.33
CA ASP A 36 12.64 4.16 -8.31
C ASP A 36 11.16 4.36 -8.69
N VAL A 37 10.55 5.45 -8.20
CA VAL A 37 9.19 5.84 -8.61
C VAL A 37 9.12 6.18 -10.10
N GLY A 38 10.16 6.82 -10.65
CA GLY A 38 10.28 7.06 -12.09
C GLY A 38 10.31 5.77 -12.92
N ALA A 39 10.77 4.67 -12.33
CA ALA A 39 10.74 3.33 -12.94
C ALA A 39 9.43 2.56 -12.68
N GLY A 40 8.43 3.18 -12.03
CA GLY A 40 7.13 2.57 -11.72
C GLY A 40 7.02 1.92 -10.34
N VAL A 41 8.09 1.92 -9.55
CA VAL A 41 8.08 1.35 -8.20
C VAL A 41 7.09 2.10 -7.32
N GLN A 42 6.35 1.35 -6.52
CA GLN A 42 5.32 1.90 -5.63
C GLN A 42 5.91 2.27 -4.28
N MET A 43 5.24 3.20 -3.57
CA MET A 43 5.56 3.51 -2.18
C MET A 43 4.41 3.18 -1.22
N ILE A 44 4.77 2.84 0.00
CA ILE A 44 3.88 2.79 1.16
C ILE A 44 4.26 3.98 2.03
N LEU A 45 3.32 4.89 2.23
CA LEU A 45 3.51 6.06 3.11
C LEU A 45 3.14 5.67 4.53
N LEU A 46 4.11 5.73 5.44
CA LEU A 46 3.91 5.58 6.89
C LEU A 46 3.98 6.96 7.53
N VAL A 47 2.92 7.35 8.25
CA VAL A 47 2.86 8.64 8.96
C VAL A 47 2.84 8.39 10.46
N GLU A 48 3.95 8.68 11.14
CA GLU A 48 4.15 8.40 12.55
C GLU A 48 5.25 9.28 13.12
N ASP A 49 4.98 10.07 14.16
CA ASP A 49 5.96 10.96 14.79
C ASP A 49 6.61 10.33 16.05
N SER A 50 5.98 9.31 16.64
CA SER A 50 6.51 8.63 17.81
C SER A 50 7.74 7.76 17.47
N ILE A 51 8.91 8.19 17.95
CA ILE A 51 10.19 7.46 17.77
C ILE A 51 10.04 6.00 18.18
N ARG A 52 9.42 5.74 19.33
CA ARG A 52 9.21 4.39 19.85
C ARG A 52 8.33 3.57 18.92
N PHE A 53 7.28 4.19 18.40
CA PHE A 53 6.28 3.47 17.61
C PHE A 53 6.84 3.13 16.22
N TYR A 54 7.38 4.09 15.47
CA TYR A 54 7.97 3.76 14.16
C TYR A 54 9.19 2.83 14.26
N SER A 55 9.96 2.89 15.36
CA SER A 55 11.05 1.94 15.61
C SER A 55 10.55 0.50 15.82
N SER A 56 9.31 0.32 16.26
CA SER A 56 8.70 -1.01 16.46
C SER A 56 7.97 -1.53 15.23
N ILE A 57 7.34 -0.66 14.44
CA ILE A 57 6.55 -1.06 13.28
C ILE A 57 7.40 -1.31 12.04
N LEU A 58 8.44 -0.49 11.79
CA LEU A 58 9.31 -0.60 10.61
C LEU A 58 9.94 -1.99 10.42
N PRO A 59 10.48 -2.66 11.46
CA PRO A 59 11.02 -4.01 11.31
C PRO A 59 9.98 -5.02 10.77
N ASN A 60 8.75 -4.91 11.26
CA ASN A 60 7.66 -5.79 10.82
C ASN A 60 7.22 -5.48 9.38
N LEU A 61 7.13 -4.20 9.00
CA LEU A 61 6.79 -3.77 7.65
C LEU A 61 7.87 -4.19 6.64
N TYR A 62 9.15 -3.94 6.94
CA TYR A 62 10.24 -4.33 6.04
C TYR A 62 10.35 -5.84 5.89
N LYS A 63 10.29 -6.57 6.99
CA LYS A 63 10.29 -8.04 6.94
C LYS A 63 9.16 -8.59 6.08
N PHE A 64 7.97 -8.03 6.24
CA PHE A 64 6.81 -8.41 5.46
C PHE A 64 6.99 -8.08 3.96
N VAL A 65 7.35 -6.84 3.61
CA VAL A 65 7.52 -6.41 2.21
C VAL A 65 8.64 -7.19 1.53
N LEU A 66 9.77 -7.42 2.20
CA LEU A 66 10.87 -8.21 1.66
C LEU A 66 10.47 -9.67 1.42
N GLN A 67 9.76 -10.29 2.38
CA GLN A 67 9.25 -11.65 2.22
C GLN A 67 8.31 -11.78 1.04
N GLN A 68 7.34 -10.87 0.90
CA GLN A 68 6.38 -10.87 -0.22
C GLN A 68 7.07 -10.65 -1.57
N SER A 69 8.04 -9.74 -1.64
CA SER A 69 8.79 -9.50 -2.86
C SER A 69 9.63 -10.72 -3.26
N GLN A 70 10.17 -11.45 -2.28
CA GLN A 70 10.88 -12.70 -2.52
C GLN A 70 9.94 -13.80 -3.02
N GLU A 71 8.75 -13.93 -2.44
CA GLU A 71 7.73 -14.87 -2.91
C GLU A 71 7.35 -14.58 -4.36
N PHE A 72 7.11 -13.32 -4.73
CA PHE A 72 6.82 -12.94 -6.11
C PHE A 72 8.01 -13.13 -7.06
N ALA A 73 9.23 -12.95 -6.58
CA ALA A 73 10.43 -13.18 -7.38
C ALA A 73 10.58 -14.65 -7.80
N THR A 74 10.16 -15.60 -6.94
CA THR A 74 10.18 -17.03 -7.28
C THR A 74 9.24 -17.43 -8.42
N GLU A 75 8.23 -16.59 -8.73
CA GLU A 75 7.32 -16.78 -9.85
C GLU A 75 7.93 -16.30 -11.19
N ALA A 76 9.13 -15.72 -11.17
CA ALA A 76 9.78 -15.19 -12.37
C ALA A 76 10.28 -16.32 -13.28
N LEU A 77 10.15 -16.13 -14.61
CA LEU A 77 10.54 -17.12 -15.61
C LEU A 77 12.07 -17.26 -15.76
N ASN A 78 12.84 -16.29 -15.29
CA ASN A 78 14.30 -16.29 -15.37
C ASN A 78 14.93 -15.38 -14.30
N ALA A 79 16.24 -15.52 -14.08
CA ALA A 79 17.00 -14.78 -13.07
C ALA A 79 16.99 -13.25 -13.28
N GLN A 80 16.85 -12.78 -14.53
CA GLN A 80 16.77 -11.35 -14.81
C GLN A 80 15.45 -10.76 -14.30
N LEU A 81 14.33 -11.42 -14.57
CA LEU A 81 13.01 -11.02 -14.07
C LEU A 81 12.93 -11.16 -12.55
N GLU A 82 13.53 -12.20 -11.96
CA GLU A 82 13.65 -12.35 -10.52
C GLU A 82 14.35 -11.15 -9.89
N THR A 83 15.50 -10.73 -10.44
CA THR A 83 16.24 -9.56 -9.99
C THR A 83 15.40 -8.28 -10.11
N LEU A 84 14.68 -8.09 -11.22
CA LEU A 84 13.79 -6.94 -11.42
C LEU A 84 12.65 -6.89 -10.40
N ARG A 85 12.02 -8.04 -10.13
CA ARG A 85 10.96 -8.13 -9.10
C ARG A 85 11.47 -7.80 -7.70
N MET A 86 12.66 -8.28 -7.34
CA MET A 86 13.29 -7.94 -6.06
C MET A 86 13.62 -6.45 -5.93
N ARG A 87 14.11 -5.81 -7.00
CA ARG A 87 14.38 -4.36 -7.04
C ARG A 87 13.11 -3.53 -7.04
N GLY A 88 12.05 -4.05 -7.67
CA GLY A 88 10.73 -3.42 -7.76
C GLY A 88 9.89 -3.51 -6.48
N ARG A 89 10.44 -3.95 -5.36
CA ARG A 89 9.71 -3.96 -4.09
C ARG A 89 9.20 -2.56 -3.73
N PRO A 90 7.98 -2.44 -3.18
CA PRO A 90 7.49 -1.16 -2.71
C PRO A 90 8.42 -0.54 -1.67
N LYS A 91 8.62 0.79 -1.78
CA LYS A 91 9.42 1.58 -0.86
C LYS A 91 8.59 1.98 0.35
N ILE A 92 9.19 1.96 1.53
CA ILE A 92 8.54 2.49 2.73
C ILE A 92 9.09 3.89 2.98
N VAL A 93 8.19 4.86 3.05
CA VAL A 93 8.55 6.27 3.27
C VAL A 93 7.90 6.75 4.55
N LEU A 94 8.71 7.21 5.49
CA LEU A 94 8.26 7.71 6.79
C LEU A 94 8.08 9.23 6.71
N ALA A 95 6.91 9.70 7.11
CA ALA A 95 6.62 11.11 7.38
C ALA A 95 6.29 11.31 8.86
N ARG A 96 6.66 12.44 9.44
CA ARG A 96 6.49 12.73 10.87
C ARG A 96 5.60 13.94 11.15
N SER A 97 5.10 14.58 10.10
CA SER A 97 4.15 15.68 10.18
C SER A 97 3.13 15.64 9.04
N TYR A 98 2.08 16.43 9.17
CA TYR A 98 1.06 16.58 8.13
C TYR A 98 1.66 17.10 6.83
N GLU A 99 2.50 18.14 6.93
CA GLU A 99 3.11 18.82 5.78
C GLU A 99 4.03 17.87 5.02
N GLU A 100 4.85 17.10 5.74
CA GLU A 100 5.75 16.11 5.14
C GLU A 100 4.93 15.00 4.43
N ALA A 101 3.92 14.46 5.12
CA ALA A 101 3.06 13.42 4.57
C ALA A 101 2.30 13.89 3.33
N TRP A 102 1.73 15.09 3.40
CA TRP A 102 0.99 15.66 2.27
C TRP A 102 1.89 15.99 1.07
N ALA A 103 3.09 16.52 1.30
CA ALA A 103 4.06 16.78 0.26
C ALA A 103 4.50 15.50 -0.46
N LEU A 104 4.81 14.44 0.29
CA LEU A 104 5.16 13.13 -0.25
C LEU A 104 4.00 12.53 -1.04
N TYR A 105 2.80 12.51 -0.47
CA TYR A 105 1.62 11.99 -1.15
C TYR A 105 1.33 12.76 -2.44
N SER A 106 1.29 14.09 -2.39
CA SER A 106 0.99 14.94 -3.55
C SER A 106 1.99 14.74 -4.69
N LYS A 107 3.28 14.59 -4.35
CA LYS A 107 4.35 14.33 -5.33
C LYS A 107 4.24 12.95 -5.97
N TYR A 108 3.89 11.92 -5.18
CA TYR A 108 3.97 10.53 -5.59
C TYR A 108 2.62 9.78 -5.57
N LYS A 109 1.49 10.52 -5.64
CA LYS A 109 0.14 9.93 -5.53
C LYS A 109 -0.12 8.80 -6.52
N ASN A 110 0.40 8.90 -7.74
CA ASN A 110 0.23 7.88 -8.77
C ASN A 110 0.97 6.57 -8.46
N ASN A 111 1.98 6.63 -7.60
CA ASN A 111 2.79 5.49 -7.17
C ASN A 111 2.55 5.13 -5.69
N THR A 112 1.51 5.69 -5.06
CA THR A 112 1.16 5.35 -3.69
C THR A 112 0.34 4.07 -3.66
N LEU A 113 0.94 2.99 -3.14
CA LEU A 113 0.29 1.68 -2.98
C LEU A 113 -0.72 1.70 -1.83
N GLY A 114 -0.43 2.45 -0.78
CA GLY A 114 -1.29 2.66 0.37
C GLY A 114 -0.66 3.57 1.41
N VAL A 115 -1.49 4.02 2.36
CA VAL A 115 -1.08 4.92 3.44
C VAL A 115 -1.44 4.29 4.78
N ILE A 116 -0.48 4.29 5.70
CA ILE A 116 -0.64 3.88 7.09
C ILE A 116 -0.37 5.12 7.92
N SER A 117 -1.34 5.60 8.68
CA SER A 117 -1.24 6.87 9.41
C SER A 117 -1.67 6.72 10.85
N ASP A 118 -0.86 7.24 11.77
CA ASP A 118 -1.35 7.57 13.11
C ASP A 118 -2.49 8.58 13.02
N CYS A 119 -3.29 8.67 14.06
CA CYS A 119 -4.35 9.68 14.19
C CYS A 119 -3.78 11.03 14.65
N ARG A 120 -2.76 11.01 15.52
CA ARG A 120 -2.21 12.19 16.21
C ARG A 120 -0.74 12.40 15.89
N PHE A 121 -0.42 13.50 15.24
CA PHE A 121 0.95 13.92 14.93
C PHE A 121 1.00 15.43 14.66
N PRO A 122 2.20 16.05 14.53
CA PRO A 122 2.34 17.49 14.28
C PRO A 122 1.67 17.95 12.98
N CYS A 123 0.94 19.06 13.10
CA CYS A 123 0.41 19.84 11.99
C CYS A 123 0.63 21.32 12.32
N GLU A 124 1.22 22.10 11.40
CA GLU A 124 1.62 23.50 11.60
C GLU A 124 2.50 23.68 12.86
N GLY A 125 3.40 22.71 13.09
CA GLY A 125 4.35 22.72 14.21
C GLY A 125 3.76 22.41 15.58
N LYS A 126 2.48 22.00 15.66
CA LYS A 126 1.80 21.63 16.91
C LYS A 126 1.18 20.26 16.77
N THR A 127 1.20 19.47 17.85
CA THR A 127 0.50 18.19 17.91
C THR A 127 -1.00 18.39 17.73
N ASP A 128 -1.59 17.66 16.81
CA ASP A 128 -3.01 17.73 16.49
C ASP A 128 -3.65 16.34 16.54
N GLU A 129 -4.66 16.21 17.40
CA GLU A 129 -5.40 14.95 17.64
C GLU A 129 -6.18 14.45 16.41
N MET A 130 -6.37 15.31 15.42
CA MET A 130 -7.15 15.04 14.21
C MET A 130 -6.31 15.07 12.93
N ALA A 131 -4.99 15.20 13.05
CA ALA A 131 -4.09 15.32 11.89
C ALA A 131 -4.25 14.15 10.93
N GLY A 132 -4.28 12.92 11.44
CA GLY A 132 -4.45 11.71 10.64
C GLY A 132 -5.79 11.67 9.91
N TYR A 133 -6.88 11.98 10.60
CA TYR A 133 -8.20 12.06 9.98
C TYR A 133 -8.25 13.11 8.86
N ARG A 134 -7.68 14.30 9.10
CA ARG A 134 -7.61 15.36 8.08
C ARG A 134 -6.77 14.95 6.88
N LEU A 135 -5.62 14.33 7.12
CA LEU A 135 -4.74 13.82 6.07
C LEU A 135 -5.44 12.75 5.23
N LEU A 136 -5.97 11.71 5.88
CA LEU A 136 -6.63 10.61 5.18
C LEU A 136 -7.90 11.06 4.45
N SER A 137 -8.65 12.02 5.02
CA SER A 137 -9.81 12.63 4.35
C SER A 137 -9.40 13.46 3.13
N ALA A 138 -8.25 14.17 3.19
CA ALA A 138 -7.72 14.91 2.04
C ALA A 138 -7.27 13.96 0.92
N ILE A 139 -6.55 12.89 1.29
CA ILE A 139 -6.14 11.84 0.35
C ILE A 139 -7.35 11.16 -0.29
N ARG A 140 -8.38 10.83 0.49
CA ARG A 140 -9.61 10.19 -0.01
C ARG A 140 -10.37 11.05 -1.03
N ARG A 141 -10.30 12.37 -0.92
CA ARG A 141 -10.88 13.29 -1.91
C ARG A 141 -10.11 13.30 -3.24
N GLU A 142 -8.79 13.08 -3.19
CA GLU A 142 -7.95 12.97 -4.39
C GLU A 142 -8.06 11.60 -5.06
N ASP A 143 -8.05 10.52 -4.25
CA ASP A 143 -8.17 9.13 -4.70
C ASP A 143 -9.17 8.37 -3.82
N GLN A 144 -10.33 8.05 -4.42
CA GLN A 144 -11.42 7.35 -3.73
C GLN A 144 -11.06 5.89 -3.37
N PHE A 145 -10.03 5.30 -3.99
CA PHE A 145 -9.75 3.87 -3.92
C PHE A 145 -8.38 3.52 -3.34
N VAL A 146 -7.51 4.49 -3.09
CA VAL A 146 -6.23 4.20 -2.44
C VAL A 146 -6.47 3.56 -1.06
N PRO A 147 -5.78 2.46 -0.72
CA PRO A 147 -5.89 1.84 0.59
C PRO A 147 -5.39 2.76 1.70
N LEU A 148 -6.22 2.98 2.70
CA LEU A 148 -5.90 3.80 3.86
C LEU A 148 -6.06 2.97 5.13
N ILE A 149 -5.09 3.06 6.01
CA ILE A 149 -5.10 2.47 7.36
C ILE A 149 -4.88 3.59 8.35
N MET A 150 -5.78 3.71 9.33
CA MET A 150 -5.64 4.59 10.49
C MET A 150 -5.23 3.77 11.70
N GLU A 151 -4.17 4.17 12.37
CA GLU A 151 -3.71 3.57 13.62
C GLU A 151 -3.97 4.52 14.78
N SER A 152 -4.47 4.02 15.90
CA SER A 152 -4.60 4.80 17.12
C SER A 152 -4.55 3.91 18.36
N ALA A 153 -4.10 4.47 19.50
CA ALA A 153 -4.24 3.87 20.82
C ALA A 153 -5.65 4.09 21.42
N GLU A 154 -6.44 4.97 20.81
CA GLU A 154 -7.79 5.35 21.26
C GLU A 154 -8.82 4.67 20.35
N SER A 155 -9.60 3.75 20.91
CA SER A 155 -10.56 2.93 20.14
C SER A 155 -11.72 3.73 19.56
N ASP A 156 -12.07 4.89 20.14
CA ASP A 156 -13.08 5.81 19.63
C ASP A 156 -12.70 6.44 18.27
N LYS A 157 -11.43 6.46 17.94
CA LYS A 157 -10.95 6.92 16.62
C LYS A 157 -11.35 6.00 15.47
N ALA A 158 -11.87 4.80 15.74
CA ALA A 158 -12.39 3.90 14.70
C ALA A 158 -13.51 4.54 13.88
N GLU A 159 -14.37 5.37 14.51
CA GLU A 159 -15.42 6.11 13.79
C GLU A 159 -14.84 7.14 12.80
N LEU A 160 -13.67 7.72 13.10
CA LEU A 160 -12.99 8.64 12.19
C LEU A 160 -12.40 7.90 10.99
N ALA A 161 -11.85 6.71 11.22
CA ALA A 161 -11.37 5.85 10.13
C ALA A 161 -12.52 5.48 9.18
N GLU A 162 -13.67 5.10 9.71
CA GLU A 162 -14.86 4.78 8.90
C GLU A 162 -15.31 5.99 8.07
N LYS A 163 -15.36 7.21 8.63
CA LYS A 163 -15.74 8.43 7.92
C LYS A 163 -14.85 8.77 6.73
N CYS A 164 -13.58 8.38 6.74
CA CYS A 164 -12.67 8.54 5.60
C CYS A 164 -12.47 7.25 4.80
N ASN A 165 -13.30 6.23 5.03
CA ASN A 165 -13.20 4.91 4.41
C ASN A 165 -11.78 4.32 4.51
N ALA A 166 -11.23 4.35 5.72
CA ALA A 166 -9.96 3.73 6.09
C ALA A 166 -10.21 2.50 6.98
N ASP A 167 -9.32 1.51 6.87
CA ASP A 167 -9.31 0.42 7.85
C ASP A 167 -8.70 0.93 9.17
N PHE A 168 -9.17 0.43 10.33
CA PHE A 168 -8.70 0.87 11.65
C PHE A 168 -7.86 -0.21 12.32
N ILE A 169 -6.76 0.20 12.98
CA ILE A 169 -5.90 -0.67 13.79
C ILE A 169 -5.72 -0.05 15.18
N ASP A 170 -6.07 -0.82 16.21
CA ASP A 170 -5.80 -0.47 17.59
C ASP A 170 -4.33 -0.76 17.95
N LYS A 171 -3.55 0.29 18.23
CA LYS A 171 -2.14 0.22 18.64
C LYS A 171 -1.92 -0.55 19.95
N ASN A 172 -2.93 -0.64 20.82
CA ASN A 172 -2.87 -1.38 22.09
C ASN A 172 -3.21 -2.87 21.93
N SER A 173 -3.68 -3.27 20.74
CA SER A 173 -4.02 -4.67 20.48
C SER A 173 -2.78 -5.57 20.46
N LYS A 174 -2.82 -6.68 21.20
CA LYS A 174 -1.78 -7.73 21.10
C LYS A 174 -1.68 -8.33 19.71
N LYS A 175 -2.69 -8.13 18.86
CA LYS A 175 -2.76 -8.64 17.49
C LYS A 175 -2.42 -7.56 16.45
N MET A 176 -2.01 -6.35 16.88
CA MET A 176 -1.77 -5.22 16.00
C MET A 176 -0.98 -5.56 14.74
N TYR A 177 0.19 -6.21 14.88
CA TYR A 177 1.02 -6.59 13.73
C TYR A 177 0.39 -7.67 12.85
N VAL A 178 -0.40 -8.58 13.43
CA VAL A 178 -1.15 -9.60 12.70
C VAL A 178 -2.24 -8.95 11.87
N ASP A 179 -2.96 -8.00 12.46
CA ASP A 179 -4.03 -7.27 11.79
C ASP A 179 -3.47 -6.36 10.70
N LEU A 180 -2.37 -5.62 10.99
CA LEU A 180 -1.66 -4.82 10.00
C LEU A 180 -1.24 -5.66 8.78
N ARG A 181 -0.58 -6.80 9.03
CA ARG A 181 -0.18 -7.72 7.96
C ARG A 181 -1.39 -8.19 7.14
N LYS A 182 -2.49 -8.54 7.79
CA LYS A 182 -3.74 -8.98 7.14
C LYS A 182 -4.32 -7.87 6.24
N TYR A 183 -4.35 -6.62 6.73
CA TYR A 183 -4.84 -5.49 5.95
C TYR A 183 -3.94 -5.19 4.75
N ILE A 184 -2.62 -5.19 4.93
CA ILE A 184 -1.67 -4.98 3.84
C ILE A 184 -1.82 -6.08 2.78
N LEU A 185 -1.89 -7.35 3.18
CA LEU A 185 -2.13 -8.46 2.24
C LEU A 185 -3.42 -8.25 1.44
N LYS A 186 -4.51 -7.89 2.11
CA LYS A 186 -5.83 -7.77 1.51
C LYS A 186 -6.01 -6.51 0.66
N ARG A 187 -5.46 -5.36 1.13
CA ARG A 187 -5.77 -4.04 0.56
C ARG A 187 -4.67 -3.51 -0.37
N PHE A 188 -3.40 -3.83 -0.08
CA PHE A 188 -2.27 -3.32 -0.88
C PHE A 188 -1.90 -4.26 -2.03
N GLY A 189 -2.65 -5.33 -2.24
CA GLY A 189 -2.49 -6.23 -3.39
C GLY A 189 -1.40 -7.29 -3.26
N PHE A 190 -0.82 -7.51 -2.07
CA PHE A 190 0.21 -8.53 -1.88
C PHE A 190 -0.32 -9.97 -1.86
N GLY A 191 -1.57 -10.18 -1.43
CA GLY A 191 -2.18 -11.51 -1.38
C GLY A 191 -2.76 -11.96 -2.71
N ASP A 192 -3.50 -13.07 -2.67
CA ASP A 192 -4.33 -13.52 -3.78
C ASP A 192 -5.29 -12.41 -4.20
N PHE A 193 -5.56 -12.31 -5.48
CA PHE A 193 -6.62 -11.43 -5.96
C PHE A 193 -7.98 -12.11 -5.77
N VAL A 194 -8.83 -11.49 -4.95
CA VAL A 194 -10.17 -12.02 -4.66
C VAL A 194 -11.20 -11.17 -5.38
N PHE A 195 -11.79 -11.73 -6.43
CA PHE A 195 -12.96 -11.15 -7.07
C PHE A 195 -14.18 -11.34 -6.17
N ARG A 196 -14.95 -10.27 -6.02
CA ARG A 196 -16.14 -10.25 -5.17
C ARG A 196 -17.34 -9.77 -5.95
N ASP A 197 -18.48 -10.32 -5.60
CA ASP A 197 -19.76 -9.76 -6.03
C ASP A 197 -19.90 -8.33 -5.46
N PRO A 198 -20.24 -7.31 -6.29
CA PRO A 198 -20.30 -5.92 -5.83
C PRO A 198 -21.42 -5.64 -4.82
N ASP A 199 -22.50 -6.42 -4.84
CA ASP A 199 -23.69 -6.21 -4.01
C ASP A 199 -23.59 -6.96 -2.68
N THR A 200 -23.14 -8.23 -2.70
CA THR A 200 -23.05 -9.08 -1.51
C THR A 200 -21.69 -9.10 -0.86
N MET A 201 -20.64 -8.65 -1.58
CA MET A 201 -19.22 -8.73 -1.21
C MET A 201 -18.72 -10.16 -0.99
N GLU A 202 -19.48 -11.17 -1.39
CA GLU A 202 -19.07 -12.58 -1.37
C GLU A 202 -17.97 -12.85 -2.40
N GLU A 203 -17.10 -13.82 -2.08
CA GLU A 203 -16.03 -14.25 -2.97
C GLU A 203 -16.61 -15.04 -4.14
N VAL A 204 -16.32 -14.59 -5.38
CA VAL A 204 -16.77 -15.27 -6.61
C VAL A 204 -15.61 -15.96 -7.34
N ALA A 205 -14.39 -15.48 -7.16
CA ALA A 205 -13.18 -16.11 -7.67
C ALA A 205 -11.95 -15.67 -6.89
N ARG A 206 -10.91 -16.52 -6.86
CA ARG A 206 -9.61 -16.26 -6.24
C ARG A 206 -8.49 -16.63 -7.19
N LEU A 207 -7.62 -15.67 -7.45
CA LEU A 207 -6.51 -15.80 -8.39
C LEU A 207 -5.19 -15.56 -7.64
N ARG A 208 -4.23 -16.48 -7.81
CA ARG A 208 -2.95 -16.45 -7.10
C ARG A 208 -1.87 -15.75 -7.90
N ASN A 209 -1.91 -15.89 -9.22
CA ASN A 209 -0.88 -15.42 -10.14
C ASN A 209 -1.49 -14.97 -11.48
N LEU A 210 -0.63 -14.50 -12.40
CA LEU A 210 -1.05 -14.05 -13.72
C LEU A 210 -1.68 -15.16 -14.57
N LYS A 211 -1.18 -16.37 -14.44
CA LYS A 211 -1.72 -17.52 -15.20
C LYS A 211 -3.17 -17.80 -14.79
N ASP A 212 -3.45 -17.78 -13.50
CA ASP A 212 -4.82 -17.91 -13.01
C ASP A 212 -5.73 -16.80 -13.55
N LEU A 213 -5.22 -15.55 -13.65
CA LEU A 213 -5.98 -14.44 -14.22
C LEU A 213 -6.25 -14.66 -15.72
N GLN A 214 -5.24 -15.04 -16.48
CA GLN A 214 -5.37 -15.32 -17.90
C GLN A 214 -6.37 -16.46 -18.18
N ASP A 215 -6.27 -17.55 -17.43
CA ASP A 215 -7.11 -18.73 -17.63
C ASP A 215 -8.59 -18.50 -17.23
N ASN A 216 -8.85 -17.56 -16.33
CA ASN A 216 -10.19 -17.32 -15.78
C ASN A 216 -10.86 -16.03 -16.25
N ILE A 217 -10.16 -15.11 -16.91
CA ILE A 217 -10.66 -13.76 -17.22
C ILE A 217 -12.03 -13.77 -17.97
N PHE A 218 -12.23 -14.72 -18.88
CA PHE A 218 -13.47 -14.84 -19.64
C PHE A 218 -14.62 -15.48 -18.84
N ASN A 219 -14.31 -16.18 -17.73
CA ASN A 219 -15.29 -16.85 -16.88
C ASN A 219 -15.69 -16.02 -15.66
N LEU A 220 -14.99 -14.89 -15.38
CA LEU A 220 -15.32 -14.04 -14.25
C LEU A 220 -16.71 -13.39 -14.45
N PRO A 221 -17.53 -13.27 -13.37
CA PRO A 221 -18.78 -12.51 -13.45
C PRO A 221 -18.54 -11.08 -13.93
N LYS A 222 -19.39 -10.59 -14.83
CA LYS A 222 -19.23 -9.28 -15.51
C LYS A 222 -19.20 -8.12 -14.50
N GLU A 223 -20.11 -8.15 -13.56
CA GLU A 223 -20.29 -7.13 -12.53
C GLU A 223 -19.08 -7.09 -11.60
N SER A 224 -18.57 -8.27 -11.20
CA SER A 224 -17.38 -8.38 -10.36
C SER A 224 -16.12 -7.86 -11.09
N LEU A 225 -15.94 -8.24 -12.36
CA LEU A 225 -14.80 -7.76 -13.14
C LEU A 225 -14.83 -6.23 -13.25
N LEU A 226 -15.97 -5.65 -13.67
CA LEU A 226 -16.12 -4.20 -13.81
C LEU A 226 -15.88 -3.49 -12.46
N TYR A 227 -16.43 -4.03 -11.37
CA TYR A 227 -16.23 -3.50 -10.02
C TYR A 227 -14.74 -3.36 -9.67
N HIS A 228 -13.94 -4.39 -9.97
CA HIS A 228 -12.53 -4.40 -9.59
C HIS A 228 -11.64 -3.58 -10.53
N ILE A 229 -11.88 -3.62 -11.86
CA ILE A 229 -11.07 -2.86 -12.81
C ILE A 229 -11.32 -1.35 -12.70
N SER A 230 -12.59 -0.93 -12.53
CA SER A 230 -12.93 0.49 -12.37
C SER A 230 -12.37 1.15 -11.10
N ARG A 231 -11.94 0.34 -10.12
CA ARG A 231 -11.32 0.78 -8.86
C ARG A 231 -9.79 0.61 -8.82
N ASN A 232 -9.18 0.31 -9.96
CA ASN A 232 -7.74 0.04 -10.07
C ASN A 232 -7.24 -1.11 -9.17
N ASN A 233 -8.12 -2.01 -8.75
CA ASN A 233 -7.71 -3.11 -7.87
C ASN A 233 -6.78 -4.09 -8.58
N VAL A 234 -7.06 -4.39 -9.86
CA VAL A 234 -6.20 -5.26 -10.68
C VAL A 234 -4.84 -4.61 -10.92
N SER A 235 -4.81 -3.32 -11.31
CA SER A 235 -3.57 -2.57 -11.52
C SER A 235 -2.71 -2.54 -10.25
N ARG A 236 -3.32 -2.31 -9.09
CA ARG A 236 -2.61 -2.30 -7.78
C ARG A 236 -2.02 -3.67 -7.45
N TRP A 237 -2.75 -4.75 -7.72
CA TRP A 237 -2.29 -6.13 -7.53
C TRP A 237 -1.10 -6.46 -8.44
N LEU A 238 -1.08 -5.95 -9.67
CA LEU A 238 0.05 -6.07 -10.60
C LEU A 238 1.25 -5.24 -10.13
N CYS A 239 1.01 -4.02 -9.66
CA CYS A 239 2.06 -3.15 -9.10
C CYS A 239 2.78 -3.78 -7.91
N SER A 240 2.06 -4.44 -7.00
CA SER A 240 2.67 -5.11 -5.84
C SER A 240 3.63 -6.25 -6.25
N ARG A 241 3.45 -6.79 -7.46
CA ARG A 241 4.27 -7.85 -8.08
C ARG A 241 5.35 -7.33 -9.01
N ALA A 242 5.60 -6.02 -9.01
CA ALA A 242 6.54 -5.34 -9.90
C ALA A 242 6.25 -5.55 -11.40
N LEU A 243 4.98 -5.73 -11.76
CA LEU A 243 4.52 -5.84 -13.15
C LEU A 243 4.07 -4.46 -13.67
N PHE A 244 4.97 -3.49 -13.56
CA PHE A 244 4.70 -2.08 -13.79
C PHE A 244 4.17 -1.75 -15.20
N PRO A 245 4.74 -2.27 -16.31
CA PRO A 245 4.26 -1.94 -17.64
C PRO A 245 2.78 -2.33 -17.86
N ILE A 246 2.40 -3.54 -17.41
CA ILE A 246 1.02 -4.03 -17.52
C ILE A 246 0.09 -3.22 -16.62
N SER A 247 0.53 -2.98 -15.39
CA SER A 247 -0.25 -2.20 -14.43
C SER A 247 -0.52 -0.78 -14.92
N GLU A 248 0.50 -0.10 -15.44
CA GLU A 248 0.39 1.27 -15.94
C GLU A 248 -0.53 1.32 -17.17
N PHE A 249 -0.38 0.36 -18.08
CA PHE A 249 -1.28 0.23 -19.22
C PHE A 249 -2.74 0.11 -18.78
N LEU A 250 -3.06 -0.81 -17.86
CA LEU A 250 -4.43 -1.03 -17.40
C LEU A 250 -4.98 0.15 -16.60
N LYS A 251 -4.15 0.88 -15.87
CA LYS A 251 -4.55 2.03 -15.06
C LYS A 251 -5.09 3.19 -15.90
N HIS A 252 -4.59 3.35 -17.12
CA HIS A 252 -5.01 4.43 -18.02
C HIS A 252 -6.23 4.10 -18.89
N ILE A 253 -6.70 2.86 -18.85
CA ILE A 253 -7.90 2.47 -19.59
C ILE A 253 -9.14 3.00 -18.86
N THR A 254 -10.01 3.64 -19.61
CA THR A 254 -11.31 4.09 -19.09
C THR A 254 -12.31 2.95 -19.16
N TRP A 255 -12.67 2.40 -18.01
CA TRP A 255 -13.60 1.28 -17.88
C TRP A 255 -15.03 1.78 -17.74
N HIS A 256 -15.86 1.72 -18.81
CA HIS A 256 -17.09 2.49 -18.85
C HIS A 256 -18.39 1.73 -18.61
N SER A 257 -18.50 0.48 -19.07
CA SER A 257 -19.82 -0.17 -19.00
C SER A 257 -19.76 -1.69 -19.06
N LEU A 258 -20.83 -2.33 -18.59
CA LEU A 258 -21.03 -3.78 -18.75
C LEU A 258 -21.17 -4.21 -20.21
N GLN A 259 -21.55 -3.29 -21.12
CA GLN A 259 -21.70 -3.57 -22.55
C GLN A 259 -20.35 -3.85 -23.21
N ASP A 260 -19.28 -3.24 -22.73
CA ASP A 260 -17.93 -3.38 -23.28
C ASP A 260 -17.10 -4.44 -22.54
N ILE A 261 -17.70 -5.21 -21.64
CA ILE A 261 -16.95 -6.09 -20.72
C ILE A 261 -16.14 -7.16 -21.45
N ASP A 262 -16.62 -7.67 -22.58
CA ASP A 262 -15.90 -8.68 -23.34
C ASP A 262 -14.68 -8.08 -24.07
N ALA A 263 -14.77 -6.82 -24.51
CA ALA A 263 -13.61 -6.06 -24.98
C ALA A 263 -12.61 -5.80 -23.84
N HIS A 264 -13.09 -5.48 -22.65
CA HIS A 264 -12.25 -5.32 -21.46
C HIS A 264 -11.52 -6.62 -21.07
N ARG A 265 -12.19 -7.77 -21.16
CA ARG A 265 -11.56 -9.09 -20.95
C ARG A 265 -10.44 -9.34 -21.95
N GLN A 266 -10.70 -9.07 -23.23
CA GLN A 266 -9.71 -9.24 -24.28
C GLN A 266 -8.49 -8.34 -24.05
N ILE A 267 -8.70 -7.07 -23.72
CA ILE A 267 -7.60 -6.12 -23.40
C ILE A 267 -6.74 -6.65 -22.25
N ILE A 268 -7.36 -7.14 -21.17
CA ILE A 268 -6.63 -7.68 -20.03
C ILE A 268 -5.89 -8.96 -20.42
N PHE A 269 -6.54 -9.85 -21.17
CA PHE A 269 -5.93 -11.10 -21.66
C PHE A 269 -4.71 -10.85 -22.52
N ASP A 270 -4.80 -9.89 -23.45
CA ASP A 270 -3.72 -9.55 -24.38
C ASP A 270 -2.56 -8.81 -23.69
N ALA A 271 -2.82 -8.14 -22.56
CA ALA A 271 -1.82 -7.43 -21.79
C ALA A 271 -0.97 -8.33 -20.89
N ILE A 272 -1.45 -9.53 -20.55
CA ILE A 272 -0.81 -10.51 -19.67
C ILE A 272 -0.01 -11.53 -20.47
#